data_7810481c5d3cf1da146e71090891d812
#
_entry.id   7810481c5d3cf1da146e71090891d812
#
_cell.length_a   1.000
_cell.length_b   1.000
_cell.length_c   1.000
_cell.angle_alpha   90.00
_cell.angle_beta   90.00
_cell.angle_gamma   90.00
#
_symmetry.space_group_name_H-M   'P 1'
#
loop_
_entity.id
_entity.type
_entity.pdbx_description
1 polymer ?
#
loop_
_entity_poly.entity_id
_entity_poly.type
_entity_poly.pdbx_seq_one_letter_code
_entity_poly.pdbx_strand_id
1 'polypeptide(L)'
;MQGNSLEGRHALITGGGTGIGAASARLLSQAGAKITVTGRRREPLEEIAQETGATIAICDVTDRDAIERAFGEARGANGPIDILVVNAGIAESAPFHKMTRDSWNRIIATNLTGAFDCAQAALPDLLQSDSGRLIFIASVASLRGIPYAAHYGASKHGLLGLSRSLAAEYARTTLTVNAICPGYVDTPMTDQSVARVVEKTGRSDDDARAAITNMNTSGRLVDPAGVATLVLTLCLPQSRDVTGAALTIDGGTSA
;
A
#
# COMPACT_ATOMS: atom_id res chain seq x y z
N MET A 1 -14.08 -17.85 -12.50
CA MET A 1 -15.17 -16.95 -12.89
C MET A 1 -15.24 -15.82 -11.86
N GLN A 2 -14.43 -14.74 -12.03
CA GLN A 2 -14.46 -13.54 -11.18
C GLN A 2 -14.55 -12.26 -12.05
N GLY A 3 -15.00 -12.41 -13.29
CA GLY A 3 -14.81 -11.43 -14.35
C GLY A 3 -15.45 -10.05 -14.16
N ASN A 4 -16.40 -9.80 -13.26
CA ASN A 4 -17.06 -8.50 -13.11
C ASN A 4 -17.53 -8.25 -11.67
N SER A 5 -16.84 -8.80 -10.70
CA SER A 5 -17.25 -8.69 -9.29
C SER A 5 -17.15 -7.28 -8.71
N LEU A 6 -16.43 -6.37 -9.39
CA LEU A 6 -16.28 -4.96 -9.02
C LEU A 6 -16.78 -4.01 -10.11
N GLU A 7 -17.67 -4.48 -11.00
CA GLU A 7 -18.25 -3.68 -12.07
C GLU A 7 -18.85 -2.37 -11.54
N GLY A 8 -18.49 -1.27 -12.20
CA GLY A 8 -18.98 0.07 -11.85
C GLY A 8 -18.31 0.73 -10.64
N ARG A 9 -17.48 0.02 -9.88
CA ARG A 9 -16.79 0.55 -8.71
C ARG A 9 -15.50 1.29 -9.07
N HIS A 10 -15.23 2.38 -8.39
CA HIS A 10 -14.01 3.16 -8.58
C HIS A 10 -12.97 2.81 -7.49
N ALA A 11 -11.81 2.29 -7.91
CA ALA A 11 -10.67 2.02 -7.03
C ALA A 11 -9.54 3.02 -7.28
N LEU A 12 -9.14 3.76 -6.23
CA LEU A 12 -7.97 4.62 -6.23
C LEU A 12 -6.82 3.95 -5.49
N ILE A 13 -5.62 3.89 -6.12
CA ILE A 13 -4.45 3.22 -5.58
C ILE A 13 -3.29 4.21 -5.50
N THR A 14 -2.83 4.52 -4.29
CA THR A 14 -1.66 5.37 -4.11
C THR A 14 -0.36 4.57 -4.32
N GLY A 15 0.64 5.18 -4.99
CA GLY A 15 1.84 4.43 -5.39
C GLY A 15 1.53 3.32 -6.40
N GLY A 16 0.54 3.55 -7.28
CA GLY A 16 -0.02 2.56 -8.20
C GLY A 16 0.88 2.16 -9.37
N GLY A 17 2.01 2.86 -9.60
CA GLY A 17 2.84 2.63 -10.78
C GLY A 17 3.82 1.45 -10.69
N THR A 18 4.07 0.88 -9.50
CA THR A 18 5.05 -0.20 -9.34
C THR A 18 4.66 -1.18 -8.23
N GLY A 19 5.29 -2.36 -8.22
CA GLY A 19 5.21 -3.34 -7.13
C GLY A 19 3.77 -3.74 -6.78
N ILE A 20 3.43 -3.71 -5.50
CA ILE A 20 2.11 -4.10 -4.97
C ILE A 20 1.00 -3.22 -5.55
N GLY A 21 1.23 -1.90 -5.68
CA GLY A 21 0.24 -0.98 -6.22
C GLY A 21 -0.13 -1.31 -7.68
N ALA A 22 0.88 -1.56 -8.51
CA ALA A 22 0.70 -1.96 -9.91
C ALA A 22 -0.01 -3.31 -10.03
N ALA A 23 0.39 -4.30 -9.23
CA ALA A 23 -0.27 -5.61 -9.19
C ALA A 23 -1.75 -5.49 -8.76
N SER A 24 -2.04 -4.63 -7.78
CA SER A 24 -3.40 -4.35 -7.33
C SER A 24 -4.23 -3.66 -8.42
N ALA A 25 -3.66 -2.67 -9.13
CA ALA A 25 -4.35 -2.00 -10.23
C ALA A 25 -4.76 -2.98 -11.34
N ARG A 26 -3.84 -3.86 -11.76
CA ARG A 26 -4.12 -4.89 -12.75
C ARG A 26 -5.25 -5.82 -12.31
N LEU A 27 -5.17 -6.34 -11.11
CA LEU A 27 -6.12 -7.34 -10.62
C LEU A 27 -7.52 -6.74 -10.38
N LEU A 28 -7.62 -5.53 -9.83
CA LEU A 28 -8.88 -4.84 -9.64
C LEU A 28 -9.53 -4.41 -10.98
N SER A 29 -8.72 -4.00 -11.99
CA SER A 29 -9.20 -3.74 -13.35
C SER A 29 -9.76 -5.01 -14.00
N GLN A 30 -9.07 -6.14 -13.88
CA GLN A 30 -9.55 -7.44 -14.37
C GLN A 30 -10.86 -7.89 -13.70
N ALA A 31 -11.12 -7.42 -12.48
CA ALA A 31 -12.37 -7.65 -11.76
C ALA A 31 -13.48 -6.66 -12.12
N GLY A 32 -13.25 -5.74 -13.08
CA GLY A 32 -14.23 -4.79 -13.59
C GLY A 32 -14.25 -3.41 -12.93
N ALA A 33 -13.32 -3.12 -12.00
CA ALA A 33 -13.26 -1.81 -11.38
C ALA A 33 -12.70 -0.74 -12.35
N LYS A 34 -13.21 0.48 -12.27
CA LYS A 34 -12.56 1.67 -12.83
C LYS A 34 -11.37 2.02 -11.94
N ILE A 35 -10.21 2.22 -12.54
CA ILE A 35 -8.96 2.39 -11.79
C ILE A 35 -8.47 3.83 -11.90
N THR A 36 -8.06 4.41 -10.76
CA THR A 36 -7.17 5.56 -10.73
C THR A 36 -5.89 5.16 -10.01
N VAL A 37 -4.74 5.40 -10.67
CA VAL A 37 -3.41 5.21 -10.07
C VAL A 37 -2.77 6.55 -9.80
N THR A 38 -2.18 6.72 -8.59
CA THR A 38 -1.46 7.94 -8.25
C THR A 38 -0.01 7.65 -7.88
N GLY A 39 0.85 8.64 -8.09
CA GLY A 39 2.26 8.60 -7.74
C GLY A 39 3.00 9.82 -8.27
N ARG A 40 4.28 9.95 -7.88
CA ARG A 40 5.11 11.11 -8.26
C ARG A 40 5.69 11.02 -9.68
N ARG A 41 5.95 9.81 -10.15
CA ARG A 41 6.59 9.54 -11.44
C ARG A 41 5.54 9.17 -12.47
N ARG A 42 5.46 9.94 -13.52
CA ARG A 42 4.45 9.75 -14.60
C ARG A 42 4.66 8.45 -15.38
N GLU A 43 5.89 8.18 -15.79
CA GLU A 43 6.21 7.04 -16.67
C GLU A 43 5.72 5.68 -16.15
N PRO A 44 5.99 5.24 -14.89
CA PRO A 44 5.45 3.98 -14.39
C PRO A 44 3.91 3.96 -14.25
N LEU A 45 3.28 5.12 -14.12
CA LEU A 45 1.81 5.21 -14.09
C LEU A 45 1.24 5.04 -15.51
N GLU A 46 1.91 5.59 -16.52
CA GLU A 46 1.52 5.45 -17.93
C GLU A 46 1.58 3.99 -18.40
N GLU A 47 2.59 3.23 -17.97
CA GLU A 47 2.67 1.79 -18.23
C GLU A 47 1.42 1.06 -17.67
N ILE A 48 1.05 1.33 -16.44
CA ILE A 48 -0.14 0.72 -15.81
C ILE A 48 -1.42 1.18 -16.50
N ALA A 49 -1.51 2.46 -16.88
CA ALA A 49 -2.68 2.99 -17.58
C ALA A 49 -2.87 2.35 -18.97
N GLN A 50 -1.80 2.09 -19.69
CA GLN A 50 -1.85 1.38 -20.98
C GLN A 50 -2.37 -0.06 -20.85
N GLU A 51 -2.01 -0.76 -19.76
CA GLU A 51 -2.43 -2.13 -19.51
C GLU A 51 -3.86 -2.25 -18.99
N THR A 52 -4.31 -1.27 -18.19
CA THR A 52 -5.54 -1.39 -17.37
C THR A 52 -6.64 -0.40 -17.78
N GLY A 53 -6.34 0.59 -18.61
CA GLY A 53 -7.24 1.71 -18.87
C GLY A 53 -7.35 2.69 -17.69
N ALA A 54 -6.42 2.66 -16.73
CA ALA A 54 -6.49 3.48 -15.54
C ALA A 54 -6.32 4.97 -15.84
N THR A 55 -7.05 5.80 -15.09
CA THR A 55 -6.78 7.24 -15.00
C THR A 55 -5.51 7.46 -14.19
N ILE A 56 -4.68 8.42 -14.61
CA ILE A 56 -3.46 8.82 -13.93
C ILE A 56 -3.70 10.15 -13.22
N ALA A 57 -3.33 10.22 -11.94
CA ALA A 57 -3.28 11.48 -11.20
C ALA A 57 -1.91 11.63 -10.51
N ILE A 58 -1.14 12.65 -10.88
CA ILE A 58 0.19 12.88 -10.30
C ILE A 58 0.01 13.42 -8.88
N CYS A 59 0.62 12.71 -7.91
CA CYS A 59 0.46 13.04 -6.51
C CYS A 59 1.72 12.69 -5.70
N ASP A 60 2.21 13.64 -4.93
CA ASP A 60 3.07 13.38 -3.78
C ASP A 60 2.19 13.32 -2.54
N VAL A 61 2.14 12.17 -1.87
CA VAL A 61 1.32 11.97 -0.67
C VAL A 61 1.82 12.75 0.55
N THR A 62 2.95 13.44 0.45
CA THR A 62 3.46 14.36 1.49
C THR A 62 2.96 15.79 1.30
N ASP A 63 2.24 16.06 0.21
CA ASP A 63 1.64 17.35 -0.11
C ASP A 63 0.11 17.19 -0.10
N ARG A 64 -0.55 17.78 0.90
CA ARG A 64 -2.00 17.72 1.06
C ARG A 64 -2.76 18.35 -0.11
N ASP A 65 -2.28 19.45 -0.65
CA ASP A 65 -2.92 20.11 -1.79
C ASP A 65 -2.80 19.25 -3.05
N ALA A 66 -1.68 18.52 -3.22
CA ALA A 66 -1.53 17.55 -4.30
C ALA A 66 -2.51 16.37 -4.15
N ILE A 67 -2.76 15.89 -2.92
CA ILE A 67 -3.77 14.86 -2.65
C ILE A 67 -5.15 15.36 -3.04
N GLU A 68 -5.57 16.52 -2.57
CA GLU A 68 -6.89 17.10 -2.87
C GLU A 68 -7.11 17.24 -4.39
N ARG A 69 -6.12 17.77 -5.12
CA ARG A 69 -6.19 17.88 -6.60
C ARG A 69 -6.31 16.50 -7.26
N ALA A 70 -5.43 15.57 -6.92
CA ALA A 70 -5.40 14.22 -7.53
C ALA A 70 -6.70 13.44 -7.28
N PHE A 71 -7.27 13.54 -6.07
CA PHE A 71 -8.53 12.89 -5.72
C PHE A 71 -9.72 13.59 -6.40
N GLY A 72 -9.65 14.93 -6.60
CA GLY A 72 -10.61 15.67 -7.39
C GLY A 72 -10.61 15.24 -8.88
N GLU A 73 -9.42 15.12 -9.49
CA GLU A 73 -9.24 14.60 -10.86
C GLU A 73 -9.79 13.17 -10.99
N ALA A 74 -9.51 12.30 -10.01
CA ALA A 74 -10.00 10.93 -9.95
C ALA A 74 -11.53 10.86 -9.95
N ARG A 75 -12.17 11.69 -9.11
CA ARG A 75 -13.64 11.80 -9.05
C ARG A 75 -14.23 12.31 -10.36
N GLY A 76 -13.60 13.30 -10.97
CA GLY A 76 -14.01 13.85 -12.25
C GLY A 76 -14.00 12.83 -13.38
N ALA A 77 -13.04 11.91 -13.37
CA ALA A 77 -12.88 10.89 -14.40
C ALA A 77 -13.75 9.63 -14.17
N ASN A 78 -13.84 9.14 -12.94
CA ASN A 78 -14.37 7.81 -12.63
C ASN A 78 -15.60 7.83 -11.68
N GLY A 79 -15.95 9.00 -11.15
CA GLY A 79 -16.99 9.13 -10.11
C GLY A 79 -16.43 8.99 -8.70
N PRO A 80 -17.30 8.91 -7.68
CA PRO A 80 -16.90 8.74 -6.28
C PRO A 80 -15.99 7.54 -6.06
N ILE A 81 -15.12 7.62 -5.04
CA ILE A 81 -14.15 6.57 -4.72
C ILE A 81 -14.80 5.53 -3.82
N ASP A 82 -15.01 4.31 -4.32
CA ASP A 82 -15.54 3.19 -3.53
C ASP A 82 -14.46 2.39 -2.80
N ILE A 83 -13.26 2.37 -3.36
CA ILE A 83 -12.13 1.58 -2.86
C ILE A 83 -10.89 2.48 -2.82
N LEU A 84 -10.29 2.64 -1.66
CA LEU A 84 -8.99 3.27 -1.52
C LEU A 84 -7.95 2.25 -1.05
N VAL A 85 -6.91 2.04 -1.87
CA VAL A 85 -5.72 1.27 -1.51
C VAL A 85 -4.59 2.23 -1.17
N VAL A 86 -4.31 2.40 0.11
CA VAL A 86 -3.23 3.25 0.63
C VAL A 86 -1.94 2.42 0.60
N ASN A 87 -1.21 2.52 -0.53
CA ASN A 87 -0.02 1.71 -0.78
C ASN A 87 1.26 2.54 -0.86
N ALA A 88 1.20 3.84 -1.19
CA ALA A 88 2.37 4.68 -1.27
C ALA A 88 3.23 4.60 0.01
N GLY A 89 4.52 4.36 -0.15
CA GLY A 89 5.44 4.25 0.97
C GLY A 89 6.88 4.14 0.54
N ILE A 90 7.78 4.38 1.49
CA ILE A 90 9.23 4.26 1.33
C ILE A 90 9.80 3.45 2.49
N ALA A 91 10.97 2.83 2.27
CA ALA A 91 11.71 2.11 3.29
C ALA A 91 13.15 2.57 3.32
N GLU A 92 13.68 2.78 4.51
CA GLU A 92 15.09 3.08 4.75
C GLU A 92 15.59 2.26 5.94
N SER A 93 16.90 2.06 6.02
CA SER A 93 17.53 1.37 7.15
C SER A 93 18.80 2.11 7.58
N ALA A 94 18.95 2.28 8.90
CA ALA A 94 20.16 2.80 9.53
C ALA A 94 20.25 2.31 10.98
N PRO A 95 21.46 2.14 11.54
CA PRO A 95 21.62 1.98 12.98
C PRO A 95 20.96 3.15 13.71
N PHE A 96 20.26 2.90 14.82
CA PHE A 96 19.46 3.93 15.50
C PHE A 96 20.28 5.19 15.85
N HIS A 97 21.50 5.03 16.31
CA HIS A 97 22.40 6.15 16.66
C HIS A 97 22.89 6.98 15.46
N LYS A 98 22.70 6.48 14.22
CA LYS A 98 23.02 7.18 12.96
C LYS A 98 21.78 7.66 12.22
N MET A 99 20.59 7.36 12.76
CA MET A 99 19.33 7.77 12.14
C MET A 99 19.15 9.28 12.30
N THR A 100 19.03 10.00 11.19
CA THR A 100 18.85 11.45 11.20
C THR A 100 17.38 11.84 11.43
N ARG A 101 17.16 13.05 11.95
CA ARG A 101 15.80 13.60 12.07
C ARG A 101 15.12 13.71 10.71
N ASP A 102 15.86 14.04 9.65
CA ASP A 102 15.31 14.16 8.30
C ASP A 102 14.87 12.82 7.73
N SER A 103 15.64 11.75 7.95
CA SER A 103 15.22 10.38 7.58
C SER A 103 13.96 9.97 8.34
N TRP A 104 13.93 10.24 9.66
CA TRP A 104 12.73 10.00 10.47
C TRP A 104 11.51 10.75 9.91
N ASN A 105 11.63 12.07 9.71
CA ASN A 105 10.54 12.92 9.24
C ASN A 105 10.04 12.47 7.87
N ARG A 106 10.94 12.15 6.93
CA ARG A 106 10.59 11.69 5.59
C ARG A 106 9.79 10.37 5.61
N ILE A 107 10.20 9.40 6.43
CA ILE A 107 9.49 8.12 6.58
C ILE A 107 8.11 8.33 7.20
N ILE A 108 8.01 9.10 8.27
CA ILE A 108 6.71 9.39 8.93
C ILE A 108 5.80 10.18 7.98
N ALA A 109 6.32 11.22 7.34
CA ALA A 109 5.54 12.04 6.41
C ALA A 109 4.93 11.20 5.28
N THR A 110 5.74 10.32 4.65
CA THR A 110 5.26 9.50 3.54
C THR A 110 4.35 8.36 4.00
N ASN A 111 4.81 7.56 4.96
CA ASN A 111 4.17 6.26 5.28
C ASN A 111 2.98 6.40 6.23
N LEU A 112 2.92 7.44 7.04
CA LEU A 112 1.89 7.61 8.07
C LEU A 112 1.06 8.88 7.85
N THR A 113 1.67 10.06 7.80
CA THR A 113 0.92 11.31 7.60
C THR A 113 0.24 11.33 6.23
N GLY A 114 0.94 11.00 5.16
CA GLY A 114 0.36 10.95 3.82
C GLY A 114 -0.72 9.87 3.69
N ALA A 115 -0.58 8.74 4.39
CA ALA A 115 -1.60 7.72 4.45
C ALA A 115 -2.87 8.22 5.17
N PHE A 116 -2.71 8.96 6.27
CA PHE A 116 -3.81 9.63 6.97
C PHE A 116 -4.50 10.65 6.07
N ASP A 117 -3.75 11.53 5.40
CA ASP A 117 -4.30 12.56 4.51
C ASP A 117 -5.07 11.93 3.32
N CYS A 118 -4.54 10.88 2.70
CA CYS A 118 -5.23 10.14 1.64
C CYS A 118 -6.53 9.50 2.14
N ALA A 119 -6.50 8.85 3.31
CA ALA A 119 -7.69 8.25 3.90
C ALA A 119 -8.75 9.31 4.20
N GLN A 120 -8.37 10.46 4.76
CA GLN A 120 -9.26 11.57 5.07
C GLN A 120 -9.88 12.18 3.80
N ALA A 121 -9.11 12.34 2.73
CA ALA A 121 -9.59 12.87 1.45
C ALA A 121 -10.62 11.96 0.76
N ALA A 122 -10.52 10.63 0.89
CA ALA A 122 -11.47 9.69 0.31
C ALA A 122 -12.67 9.39 1.22
N LEU A 123 -12.58 9.68 2.51
CA LEU A 123 -13.55 9.24 3.50
C LEU A 123 -15.00 9.62 3.18
N PRO A 124 -15.31 10.85 2.69
CA PRO A 124 -16.68 11.20 2.33
C PRO A 124 -17.30 10.27 1.29
N ASP A 125 -16.53 9.90 0.26
CA ASP A 125 -16.99 8.99 -0.80
C ASP A 125 -17.17 7.57 -0.27
N LEU A 126 -16.17 7.08 0.50
CA LEU A 126 -16.18 5.75 1.08
C LEU A 126 -17.39 5.52 2.01
N LEU A 127 -17.80 6.56 2.75
CA LEU A 127 -18.97 6.50 3.63
C LEU A 127 -20.30 6.57 2.87
N GLN A 128 -20.32 7.17 1.69
CA GLN A 128 -21.52 7.22 0.83
C GLN A 128 -21.67 5.96 -0.03
N SER A 129 -20.59 5.21 -0.22
CA SER A 129 -20.62 3.95 -0.97
C SER A 129 -21.38 2.86 -0.22
N ASP A 130 -22.21 2.10 -0.93
CA ASP A 130 -22.91 0.93 -0.38
C ASP A 130 -21.94 -0.18 0.08
N SER A 131 -20.67 -0.04 -0.27
CA SER A 131 -19.63 -1.03 0.04
C SER A 131 -18.24 -0.41 0.02
N GLY A 132 -18.03 0.64 0.83
CA GLY A 132 -16.74 1.33 0.94
C GLY A 132 -15.62 0.40 1.43
N ARG A 133 -14.42 0.54 0.85
CA ARG A 133 -13.24 -0.25 1.20
C ARG A 133 -12.02 0.63 1.37
N LEU A 134 -11.45 0.64 2.57
CA LEU A 134 -10.18 1.29 2.87
C LEU A 134 -9.15 0.23 3.26
N ILE A 135 -8.12 0.07 2.43
CA ILE A 135 -7.11 -0.96 2.59
C ILE A 135 -5.74 -0.30 2.71
N PHE A 136 -5.08 -0.51 3.83
CA PHE A 136 -3.72 -0.05 4.07
C PHE A 136 -2.71 -1.15 3.75
N ILE A 137 -1.72 -0.86 2.91
CA ILE A 137 -0.55 -1.73 2.74
C ILE A 137 0.45 -1.41 3.84
N ALA A 138 0.35 -2.17 4.90
CA ALA A 138 1.20 -2.09 6.08
C ALA A 138 2.51 -2.89 5.90
N SER A 139 2.89 -3.72 6.84
CA SER A 139 4.09 -4.58 6.80
C SER A 139 4.09 -5.53 8.00
N VAL A 140 4.86 -6.63 7.96
CA VAL A 140 5.25 -7.36 9.18
C VAL A 140 5.92 -6.43 10.21
N ALA A 141 6.54 -5.33 9.76
CA ALA A 141 7.06 -4.27 10.63
C ALA A 141 5.97 -3.51 11.41
N SER A 142 4.68 -3.75 11.16
CA SER A 142 3.55 -3.28 11.97
C SER A 142 3.25 -4.21 13.16
N LEU A 143 3.78 -5.41 13.14
CA LEU A 143 3.47 -6.49 14.09
C LEU A 143 4.66 -6.82 15.00
N ARG A 144 5.87 -6.55 14.53
CA ARG A 144 7.11 -6.84 15.27
C ARG A 144 8.21 -5.81 14.98
N GLY A 145 9.20 -5.76 15.85
CA GLY A 145 10.40 -4.92 15.63
C GLY A 145 11.26 -5.45 14.47
N ILE A 146 11.80 -4.54 13.68
CA ILE A 146 12.77 -4.83 12.61
C ILE A 146 14.08 -4.10 12.95
N PRO A 147 15.20 -4.79 13.10
CA PRO A 147 16.49 -4.17 13.34
C PRO A 147 16.84 -3.14 12.26
N TYR A 148 17.48 -2.05 12.64
CA TYR A 148 17.92 -0.96 11.76
C TYR A 148 16.80 -0.20 11.02
N ALA A 149 15.54 -0.40 11.38
CA ALA A 149 14.39 0.20 10.71
C ALA A 149 13.41 0.85 11.71
N ALA A 150 13.90 1.49 12.78
CA ALA A 150 13.06 2.02 13.86
C ALA A 150 12.00 3.04 13.36
N HIS A 151 12.36 3.97 12.46
CA HIS A 151 11.44 4.92 11.86
C HIS A 151 10.40 4.25 10.96
N TYR A 152 10.82 3.25 10.17
CA TYR A 152 9.92 2.47 9.33
C TYR A 152 8.96 1.64 10.20
N GLY A 153 9.48 0.94 11.22
CA GLY A 153 8.67 0.19 12.18
C GLY A 153 7.65 1.09 12.88
N ALA A 154 8.08 2.26 13.37
CA ALA A 154 7.18 3.24 13.99
C ALA A 154 6.07 3.68 13.02
N SER A 155 6.40 4.01 11.75
CA SER A 155 5.41 4.39 10.75
C SER A 155 4.40 3.28 10.46
N LYS A 156 4.85 2.04 10.37
CA LYS A 156 3.98 0.89 10.03
C LYS A 156 3.13 0.42 11.23
N HIS A 157 3.64 0.50 12.46
CA HIS A 157 2.83 0.33 13.68
C HIS A 157 1.75 1.41 13.78
N GLY A 158 2.12 2.69 13.52
CA GLY A 158 1.17 3.79 13.48
C GLY A 158 0.09 3.58 12.44
N LEU A 159 0.45 3.10 11.23
CA LEU A 159 -0.49 2.81 10.16
C LEU A 159 -1.49 1.70 10.55
N LEU A 160 -1.04 0.65 11.22
CA LEU A 160 -1.93 -0.40 11.75
C LEU A 160 -2.84 0.14 12.86
N GLY A 161 -2.31 0.99 13.74
CA GLY A 161 -3.10 1.69 14.76
C GLY A 161 -4.20 2.55 14.15
N LEU A 162 -3.85 3.35 13.11
CA LEU A 162 -4.81 4.15 12.35
C LEU A 162 -5.91 3.28 11.72
N SER A 163 -5.53 2.19 11.05
CA SER A 163 -6.47 1.25 10.43
C SER A 163 -7.48 0.70 11.43
N ARG A 164 -7.02 0.25 12.60
CA ARG A 164 -7.88 -0.29 13.66
C ARG A 164 -8.80 0.76 14.28
N SER A 165 -8.30 1.98 14.47
CA SER A 165 -9.09 3.09 15.00
C SER A 165 -10.24 3.45 14.05
N LEU A 166 -9.95 3.59 12.75
CA LEU A 166 -10.97 3.87 11.74
C LEU A 166 -11.97 2.71 11.60
N ALA A 167 -11.51 1.45 11.67
CA ALA A 167 -12.41 0.29 11.66
C ALA A 167 -13.40 0.32 12.84
N ALA A 168 -12.94 0.68 14.02
CA ALA A 168 -13.79 0.79 15.21
C ALA A 168 -14.76 1.97 15.11
N GLU A 169 -14.30 3.13 14.62
CA GLU A 169 -15.11 4.34 14.46
C GLU A 169 -16.26 4.15 13.47
N TYR A 170 -15.98 3.48 12.33
CA TYR A 170 -16.96 3.29 11.26
C TYR A 170 -17.61 1.90 11.23
N ALA A 171 -17.50 1.12 12.32
CA ALA A 171 -18.03 -0.25 12.41
C ALA A 171 -19.55 -0.39 12.15
N ARG A 172 -20.31 0.70 12.28
CA ARG A 172 -21.77 0.73 12.06
C ARG A 172 -22.15 1.21 10.66
N THR A 173 -21.19 1.39 9.76
CA THR A 173 -21.39 1.82 8.38
C THR A 173 -21.14 0.66 7.41
N THR A 174 -21.24 0.93 6.11
CA THR A 174 -20.89 -0.01 5.03
C THR A 174 -19.39 -0.06 4.74
N LEU A 175 -18.60 0.88 5.31
CA LEU A 175 -17.16 0.97 5.15
C LEU A 175 -16.46 -0.13 5.95
N THR A 176 -15.57 -0.88 5.29
CA THR A 176 -14.60 -1.73 5.98
C THR A 176 -13.20 -1.16 5.88
N VAL A 177 -12.43 -1.25 6.97
CA VAL A 177 -11.06 -0.75 7.04
C VAL A 177 -10.14 -1.88 7.48
N ASN A 178 -9.15 -2.23 6.64
CA ASN A 178 -8.26 -3.33 6.91
C ASN A 178 -6.81 -2.99 6.58
N ALA A 179 -5.88 -3.71 7.17
CA ALA A 179 -4.46 -3.65 6.86
C ALA A 179 -3.96 -4.99 6.31
N ILE A 180 -3.16 -4.95 5.24
CA ILE A 180 -2.40 -6.10 4.77
C ILE A 180 -0.97 -5.88 5.24
N CYS A 181 -0.37 -6.92 5.84
CA CYS A 181 0.96 -6.90 6.45
C CYS A 181 1.91 -7.87 5.68
N PRO A 182 2.47 -7.45 4.53
CA PRO A 182 3.39 -8.29 3.79
C PRO A 182 4.74 -8.46 4.50
N GLY A 183 5.42 -9.58 4.22
CA GLY A 183 6.86 -9.73 4.43
C GLY A 183 7.67 -8.94 3.39
N TYR A 184 8.88 -9.41 3.08
CA TYR A 184 9.66 -8.88 1.96
C TYR A 184 9.06 -9.33 0.64
N VAL A 185 8.65 -8.35 -0.18
CA VAL A 185 7.94 -8.58 -1.47
C VAL A 185 8.90 -8.31 -2.63
N ASP A 186 8.80 -9.06 -3.71
CA ASP A 186 9.61 -8.87 -4.91
C ASP A 186 9.15 -7.60 -5.67
N THR A 187 9.81 -6.49 -5.36
CA THR A 187 9.44 -5.15 -5.83
C THR A 187 10.67 -4.26 -5.96
N PRO A 188 10.58 -3.14 -6.71
CA PRO A 188 11.66 -2.15 -6.76
C PRO A 188 12.08 -1.59 -5.39
N MET A 189 11.21 -1.61 -4.38
CA MET A 189 11.58 -1.23 -3.01
C MET A 189 12.56 -2.23 -2.39
N THR A 190 12.40 -3.51 -2.67
CA THR A 190 13.34 -4.56 -2.24
C THR A 190 14.65 -4.45 -3.00
N ASP A 191 14.63 -4.17 -4.31
CA ASP A 191 15.85 -3.93 -5.09
C ASP A 191 16.67 -2.76 -4.55
N GLN A 192 16.01 -1.65 -4.18
CA GLN A 192 16.65 -0.52 -3.52
C GLN A 192 17.25 -0.91 -2.15
N SER A 193 16.62 -1.84 -1.44
CA SER A 193 17.15 -2.34 -0.17
C SER A 193 18.38 -3.22 -0.39
N VAL A 194 18.39 -4.06 -1.42
CA VAL A 194 19.55 -4.85 -1.87
C VAL A 194 20.71 -3.91 -2.22
N ALA A 195 20.47 -2.93 -3.08
CA ALA A 195 21.49 -1.97 -3.50
C ALA A 195 22.13 -1.24 -2.30
N ARG A 196 21.34 -0.86 -1.29
CA ARG A 196 21.88 -0.26 -0.05
C ARG A 196 22.72 -1.22 0.78
N VAL A 197 22.39 -2.51 0.82
CA VAL A 197 23.20 -3.52 1.52
C VAL A 197 24.54 -3.66 0.81
N VAL A 198 24.54 -3.77 -0.53
CA VAL A 198 25.76 -3.81 -1.37
C VAL A 198 26.65 -2.59 -1.07
N GLU A 199 26.09 -1.38 -1.18
CA GLU A 199 26.82 -0.13 -0.94
C GLU A 199 27.45 -0.05 0.45
N LYS A 200 26.72 -0.47 1.49
CA LYS A 200 27.18 -0.35 2.89
C LYS A 200 28.10 -1.47 3.35
N THR A 201 28.03 -2.65 2.73
CA THR A 201 28.74 -3.84 3.24
C THR A 201 29.79 -4.37 2.27
N GLY A 202 29.80 -3.94 1.00
CA GLY A 202 30.66 -4.48 -0.04
C GLY A 202 30.33 -5.91 -0.47
N ARG A 203 29.18 -6.46 -0.04
CA ARG A 203 28.71 -7.79 -0.48
C ARG A 203 28.37 -7.78 -1.96
N SER A 204 28.37 -8.97 -2.59
CA SER A 204 27.79 -9.13 -3.92
C SER A 204 26.28 -8.86 -3.92
N ASP A 205 25.72 -8.54 -5.09
CA ASP A 205 24.26 -8.36 -5.25
C ASP A 205 23.50 -9.63 -4.86
N ASP A 206 23.99 -10.79 -5.29
CA ASP A 206 23.40 -12.10 -4.97
C ASP A 206 23.39 -12.38 -3.47
N ASP A 207 24.50 -12.13 -2.76
CA ASP A 207 24.57 -12.32 -1.32
C ASP A 207 23.65 -11.35 -0.56
N ALA A 208 23.56 -10.11 -1.01
CA ALA A 208 22.68 -9.10 -0.43
C ALA A 208 21.21 -9.46 -0.65
N ARG A 209 20.86 -9.90 -1.87
CA ARG A 209 19.50 -10.37 -2.19
C ARG A 209 19.13 -11.62 -1.40
N ALA A 210 20.03 -12.61 -1.33
CA ALA A 210 19.81 -13.81 -0.52
C ALA A 210 19.61 -13.47 0.96
N ALA A 211 20.38 -12.53 1.51
CA ALA A 211 20.23 -12.09 2.90
C ALA A 211 18.83 -11.47 3.15
N ILE A 212 18.32 -10.65 2.24
CA ILE A 212 16.98 -10.06 2.34
C ILE A 212 15.88 -11.13 2.14
N THR A 213 16.04 -12.01 1.16
CA THR A 213 15.09 -13.10 0.89
C THR A 213 14.92 -14.01 2.11
N ASN A 214 16.03 -14.33 2.78
CA ASN A 214 16.04 -15.16 3.98
C ASN A 214 15.46 -14.47 5.24
N MET A 215 15.12 -13.18 5.16
CA MET A 215 14.34 -12.52 6.21
C MET A 215 12.87 -12.96 6.23
N ASN A 216 12.36 -13.49 5.11
CA ASN A 216 11.11 -14.25 5.12
C ASN A 216 11.41 -15.70 5.55
N THR A 217 10.70 -16.21 6.53
CA THR A 217 10.88 -17.60 7.05
C THR A 217 10.75 -18.65 5.96
N SER A 218 9.94 -18.37 4.93
CA SER A 218 9.80 -19.26 3.77
C SER A 218 11.03 -19.32 2.85
N GLY A 219 12.04 -18.47 3.05
CA GLY A 219 13.21 -18.35 2.18
C GLY A 219 12.89 -17.85 0.77
N ARG A 220 11.76 -17.19 0.58
CA ARG A 220 11.32 -16.62 -0.71
C ARG A 220 10.76 -15.23 -0.52
N LEU A 221 10.95 -14.35 -1.51
CA LEU A 221 10.20 -13.10 -1.56
C LEU A 221 8.72 -13.38 -1.81
N VAL A 222 7.84 -12.56 -1.24
CA VAL A 222 6.41 -12.63 -1.50
C VAL A 222 6.15 -12.09 -2.91
N ASP A 223 5.28 -12.76 -3.66
CA ASP A 223 4.84 -12.26 -4.97
C ASP A 223 3.89 -11.07 -4.79
N PRO A 224 4.11 -9.92 -5.45
CA PRO A 224 3.17 -8.81 -5.47
C PRO A 224 1.74 -9.21 -5.86
N ALA A 225 1.58 -10.19 -6.76
CA ALA A 225 0.28 -10.72 -7.15
C ALA A 225 -0.45 -11.40 -5.99
N GLY A 226 0.27 -12.07 -5.08
CA GLY A 226 -0.30 -12.63 -3.86
C GLY A 226 -0.87 -11.55 -2.94
N VAL A 227 -0.16 -10.42 -2.80
CA VAL A 227 -0.66 -9.27 -2.02
C VAL A 227 -1.89 -8.66 -2.70
N ALA A 228 -1.87 -8.48 -4.03
CA ALA A 228 -3.00 -7.97 -4.80
C ALA A 228 -4.24 -8.88 -4.68
N THR A 229 -4.05 -10.20 -4.57
CA THR A 229 -5.14 -11.15 -4.33
C THR A 229 -5.84 -10.90 -2.99
N LEU A 230 -5.11 -10.58 -1.93
CA LEU A 230 -5.71 -10.18 -0.66
C LEU A 230 -6.44 -8.84 -0.78
N VAL A 231 -5.89 -7.86 -1.52
CA VAL A 231 -6.57 -6.59 -1.81
C VAL A 231 -7.90 -6.87 -2.50
N LEU A 232 -7.92 -7.66 -3.59
CA LEU A 232 -9.15 -8.01 -4.29
C LEU A 232 -10.13 -8.73 -3.35
N THR A 233 -9.67 -9.70 -2.57
CA THR A 233 -10.51 -10.45 -1.62
C THR A 233 -11.24 -9.52 -0.66
N LEU A 234 -10.53 -8.51 -0.10
CA LEU A 234 -11.13 -7.52 0.80
C LEU A 234 -12.11 -6.58 0.09
N CYS A 235 -12.00 -6.41 -1.23
CA CYS A 235 -12.94 -5.60 -2.02
C CYS A 235 -14.24 -6.32 -2.35
N LEU A 236 -14.29 -7.65 -2.27
CA LEU A 236 -15.46 -8.43 -2.64
C LEU A 236 -16.61 -8.24 -1.64
N PRO A 237 -17.89 -8.37 -2.08
CA PRO A 237 -19.04 -8.28 -1.19
C PRO A 237 -19.03 -9.30 -0.05
N GLN A 238 -18.44 -10.48 -0.27
CA GLN A 238 -18.31 -11.55 0.72
C GLN A 238 -17.42 -11.17 1.90
N SER A 239 -16.56 -10.16 1.74
CA SER A 239 -15.66 -9.65 2.80
C SER A 239 -16.27 -8.48 3.60
N ARG A 240 -17.57 -8.24 3.50
CA ARG A 240 -18.25 -7.11 4.19
C ARG A 240 -18.12 -7.14 5.72
N ASP A 241 -17.91 -8.33 6.29
CA ASP A 241 -17.77 -8.51 7.74
C ASP A 241 -16.28 -8.56 8.18
N VAL A 242 -15.34 -8.35 7.24
CA VAL A 242 -13.90 -8.26 7.53
C VAL A 242 -13.54 -6.80 7.70
N THR A 243 -13.40 -6.33 8.94
CA THR A 243 -12.97 -4.97 9.28
C THR A 243 -12.05 -4.99 10.51
N GLY A 244 -11.09 -4.09 10.59
CA GLY A 244 -10.08 -4.05 11.66
C GLY A 244 -9.02 -5.15 11.62
N ALA A 245 -9.03 -5.97 10.56
CA ALA A 245 -8.10 -7.07 10.41
C ALA A 245 -6.69 -6.60 10.02
N ALA A 246 -5.68 -7.35 10.50
CA ALA A 246 -4.29 -7.28 10.05
C ALA A 246 -3.96 -8.62 9.38
N LEU A 247 -4.04 -8.65 8.04
CA LEU A 247 -3.85 -9.87 7.25
C LEU A 247 -2.39 -10.02 6.87
N THR A 248 -1.73 -11.07 7.33
CA THR A 248 -0.34 -11.35 6.98
C THR A 248 -0.23 -12.13 5.68
N ILE A 249 0.79 -11.77 4.90
CA ILE A 249 1.27 -12.53 3.75
C ILE A 249 2.80 -12.43 3.74
N ASP A 250 3.46 -13.28 4.52
CA ASP A 250 4.86 -13.10 4.89
C ASP A 250 5.65 -14.41 4.95
N GLY A 251 5.08 -15.50 4.45
CA GLY A 251 5.73 -16.82 4.47
C GLY A 251 6.01 -17.33 5.88
N GLY A 252 5.18 -16.99 6.87
CA GLY A 252 5.31 -17.42 8.26
C GLY A 252 6.28 -16.58 9.10
N THR A 253 6.70 -15.42 8.62
CA THR A 253 7.70 -14.56 9.28
C THR A 253 7.19 -13.94 10.59
N SER A 254 5.88 -13.79 10.76
CA SER A 254 5.23 -13.23 11.95
C SER A 254 4.53 -14.28 12.83
N ALA A 255 4.67 -15.58 12.51
CA ALA A 255 4.09 -16.68 13.29
C ALA A 255 4.84 -16.94 14.59
#